data_daee816913196bfe42679e79db4c64a7
#
_entry.id   daee816913196bfe42679e79db4c64a7
#
_cell.length_a   1.000
_cell.length_b   1.000
_cell.length_c   1.000
_cell.angle_alpha   90.00
_cell.angle_beta   90.00
_cell.angle_gamma   90.00
#
_symmetry.space_group_name_H-M   'P 1'
#
loop_
_entity.id
_entity.type
_entity.pdbx_description
1 polymer ?
#
loop_
_entity_poly.entity_id
_entity_poly.type
_entity_poly.pdbx_seq_one_letter_code
_entity_poly.pdbx_strand_id
1 'polypeptide(L)'
;MRPVSLCLALAATALGLGGPPATAADTAVAPVTVEEARLDRAVPREILRRSGFDSVAPEFAAALANAGSYREAERTVDRQGARLWRRAVDRAQGRGPATGDLSRDDDRPLYWARLGLTRALRSWQPAFALDDAARARLLDRLERSSRGQDSIRFPAGPGVKRVLLTGFDPFTLDRDVRIGNPSGATALALDGTWIRTADGGLARIETAVFPVRWQDFADGTVERTLRHRLPEADLFTTVSQGRVGRFDLERHNGAWRGGFPDNDDVSRTETVPVTDPATQPQWTATTLPYRAVTAADTGRFPVYDNTSVTEIPAGASEPVVRADGPTPGSLARSGGGGNYLSNEIAYRATLLRDRLGLEALSGGHVHTPVLQFGADNTDPATGTVTDPVFVRNRLDIITQVRAIVAVAVAAGSRRPEGPARR
;
A
#
# COMPACT_ATOMS: atom_id res chain seq x y z
N MET A 1 31.71 80.73 -48.21
CA MET A 1 32.45 80.33 -46.99
C MET A 1 32.14 78.86 -46.71
N ARG A 2 33.13 78.04 -46.94
CA ARG A 2 33.01 76.54 -46.84
C ARG A 2 33.55 76.11 -45.47
N PRO A 3 32.97 75.18 -44.78
CA PRO A 3 33.59 74.52 -43.64
C PRO A 3 34.36 73.26 -44.08
N VAL A 4 35.44 72.99 -43.39
CA VAL A 4 36.40 71.95 -43.51
C VAL A 4 35.87 70.65 -42.88
N SER A 5 35.93 69.57 -43.63
CA SER A 5 35.59 68.20 -43.09
C SER A 5 36.82 67.61 -42.36
N LEU A 6 36.59 67.13 -41.12
CA LEU A 6 37.53 66.39 -40.34
C LEU A 6 37.17 64.95 -40.29
N CYS A 7 37.92 64.04 -40.85
CA CYS A 7 37.72 62.60 -40.74
C CYS A 7 38.28 62.10 -39.40
N LEU A 8 37.43 61.47 -38.62
CA LEU A 8 37.80 60.76 -37.39
C LEU A 8 37.71 59.26 -37.65
N ALA A 9 38.82 58.57 -37.55
CA ALA A 9 38.89 57.12 -37.62
C ALA A 9 38.45 56.54 -36.26
N LEU A 10 37.37 55.69 -36.28
CA LEU A 10 36.98 54.91 -35.11
C LEU A 10 37.72 53.55 -35.10
N ALA A 11 38.53 53.34 -34.07
CA ALA A 11 39.05 52.01 -33.73
C ALA A 11 37.98 51.24 -32.94
N ALA A 12 37.48 50.11 -33.45
CA ALA A 12 36.56 49.22 -32.77
C ALA A 12 37.33 48.27 -31.83
N THR A 13 37.24 48.52 -30.53
CA THR A 13 37.65 47.57 -29.49
C THR A 13 36.48 46.63 -29.21
N ALA A 14 36.66 45.35 -29.56
CA ALA A 14 35.71 44.29 -29.20
C ALA A 14 35.87 43.95 -27.70
N LEU A 15 34.90 44.42 -26.90
CA LEU A 15 34.73 43.95 -25.53
C LEU A 15 33.95 42.62 -25.56
N GLY A 16 34.64 41.51 -25.22
CA GLY A 16 34.01 40.24 -24.97
C GLY A 16 33.10 40.33 -23.73
N LEU A 17 31.80 40.27 -23.96
CA LEU A 17 30.82 40.04 -22.91
C LEU A 17 30.93 38.61 -22.40
N GLY A 18 31.76 38.39 -21.37
CA GLY A 18 31.67 37.20 -20.53
C GLY A 18 30.32 37.22 -19.82
N GLY A 19 29.39 36.36 -20.22
CA GLY A 19 28.16 36.14 -19.46
C GLY A 19 28.51 35.72 -18.04
N PRO A 20 27.65 36.05 -17.05
CA PRO A 20 27.84 35.59 -15.68
C PRO A 20 27.91 34.06 -15.66
N PRO A 21 28.76 33.46 -14.80
CA PRO A 21 28.78 32.01 -14.63
C PRO A 21 27.36 31.58 -14.21
N ALA A 22 26.84 30.54 -14.86
CA ALA A 22 25.61 29.91 -14.47
C ALA A 22 25.76 29.54 -12.98
N THR A 23 25.07 30.23 -12.11
CA THR A 23 24.93 29.83 -10.70
C THR A 23 24.38 28.40 -10.71
N ALA A 24 25.17 27.46 -10.16
CA ALA A 24 24.66 26.14 -9.85
C ALA A 24 23.36 26.33 -9.09
N ALA A 25 22.28 25.78 -9.65
CA ALA A 25 21.00 25.77 -8.93
C ALA A 25 21.28 25.10 -7.59
N ASP A 26 21.02 25.82 -6.52
CA ASP A 26 21.09 25.31 -5.16
C ASP A 26 20.07 24.17 -5.09
N THR A 27 20.54 22.92 -5.26
CA THR A 27 19.68 21.73 -5.15
C THR A 27 19.32 21.58 -3.68
N ALA A 28 18.29 22.28 -3.26
CA ALA A 28 17.77 22.19 -1.92
C ALA A 28 17.46 20.70 -1.61
N VAL A 29 17.99 20.22 -0.50
CA VAL A 29 17.68 18.88 0.00
C VAL A 29 16.18 18.83 0.25
N ALA A 30 15.48 17.87 -0.38
CA ALA A 30 14.05 17.73 -0.18
C ALA A 30 13.76 17.46 1.32
N PRO A 31 12.75 18.12 1.92
CA PRO A 31 12.49 18.01 3.35
C PRO A 31 12.12 16.56 3.72
N VAL A 32 12.52 16.16 4.94
CA VAL A 32 12.13 14.89 5.55
C VAL A 32 10.62 14.91 5.78
N THR A 33 9.91 13.86 5.41
CA THR A 33 8.45 13.75 5.65
C THR A 33 8.14 13.50 7.13
N VAL A 34 6.89 13.73 7.53
CA VAL A 34 6.41 13.40 8.89
C VAL A 34 6.61 11.90 9.16
N GLU A 35 6.32 11.07 8.17
CA GLU A 35 6.51 9.62 8.26
C GLU A 35 7.98 9.25 8.49
N GLU A 36 8.90 9.82 7.71
CA GLU A 36 10.35 9.59 7.82
C GLU A 36 10.95 10.14 9.12
N ALA A 37 10.41 11.23 9.67
CA ALA A 37 10.90 11.83 10.91
C ALA A 37 10.74 10.88 12.11
N ARG A 38 9.79 9.95 12.07
CA ARG A 38 9.60 8.93 13.12
C ARG A 38 10.77 7.96 13.26
N LEU A 39 11.64 7.83 12.22
CA LEU A 39 12.88 7.03 12.29
C LEU A 39 13.86 7.52 13.39
N ASP A 40 13.76 8.76 13.81
CA ASP A 40 14.61 9.33 14.85
C ASP A 40 14.21 8.90 16.28
N ARG A 41 13.04 8.27 16.44
CA ARG A 41 12.59 7.68 17.70
C ARG A 41 13.38 6.40 18.02
N ALA A 42 13.45 6.02 19.30
CA ALA A 42 14.18 4.84 19.75
C ALA A 42 13.59 3.53 19.24
N VAL A 43 12.26 3.41 19.23
CA VAL A 43 11.54 2.19 18.88
C VAL A 43 11.77 1.73 17.43
N PRO A 44 11.69 2.57 16.38
CA PRO A 44 12.05 2.18 15.02
C PRO A 44 13.48 1.64 14.92
N ARG A 45 14.43 2.28 15.56
CA ARG A 45 15.84 1.84 15.59
C ARG A 45 16.01 0.49 16.29
N GLU A 46 15.28 0.27 17.38
CA GLU A 46 15.25 -1.02 18.07
C GLU A 46 14.67 -2.13 17.17
N ILE A 47 13.55 -1.88 16.50
CA ILE A 47 12.92 -2.83 15.57
C ILE A 47 13.89 -3.22 14.45
N LEU A 48 14.54 -2.23 13.82
CA LEU A 48 15.51 -2.47 12.75
C LEU A 48 16.70 -3.32 13.24
N ARG A 49 17.30 -2.96 14.36
CA ARG A 49 18.42 -3.70 14.96
C ARG A 49 18.03 -5.12 15.34
N ARG A 50 16.89 -5.31 16.04
CA ARG A 50 16.42 -6.62 16.51
C ARG A 50 15.89 -7.53 15.40
N SER A 51 15.69 -7.00 14.20
CA SER A 51 15.33 -7.76 13.00
C SER A 51 16.51 -7.94 12.03
N GLY A 52 17.63 -7.28 12.30
CA GLY A 52 18.79 -7.26 11.41
C GLY A 52 18.60 -6.40 10.16
N PHE A 53 17.63 -5.48 10.12
CA PHE A 53 17.36 -4.59 8.98
C PHE A 53 18.07 -3.22 9.12
N ASP A 54 18.82 -2.99 10.17
CA ASP A 54 19.55 -1.75 10.44
C ASP A 54 20.64 -1.42 9.42
N SER A 55 21.22 -2.43 8.73
CA SER A 55 22.19 -2.23 7.65
C SER A 55 21.57 -1.79 6.33
N VAL A 56 20.24 -1.93 6.15
CA VAL A 56 19.58 -1.75 4.85
C VAL A 56 19.74 -0.32 4.31
N ALA A 57 19.48 0.69 5.12
CA ALA A 57 19.60 2.09 4.68
C ALA A 57 21.06 2.52 4.45
N PRO A 58 22.04 2.20 5.31
CA PRO A 58 23.46 2.44 5.02
C PRO A 58 23.96 1.76 3.74
N GLU A 59 23.61 0.48 3.51
CA GLU A 59 23.98 -0.23 2.28
C GLU A 59 23.40 0.44 1.03
N PHE A 60 22.14 0.91 1.11
CA PHE A 60 21.49 1.62 0.03
C PHE A 60 22.16 2.97 -0.26
N ALA A 61 22.44 3.76 0.79
CA ALA A 61 23.12 5.05 0.64
C ALA A 61 24.52 4.88 -0.02
N ALA A 62 25.29 3.86 0.38
CA ALA A 62 26.56 3.53 -0.25
C ALA A 62 26.40 3.12 -1.73
N ALA A 63 25.34 2.36 -2.07
CA ALA A 63 25.05 1.99 -3.44
C ALA A 63 24.64 3.18 -4.31
N LEU A 64 23.88 4.15 -3.76
CA LEU A 64 23.54 5.40 -4.46
C LEU A 64 24.76 6.29 -4.68
N ALA A 65 25.66 6.38 -3.69
CA ALA A 65 26.89 7.19 -3.81
C ALA A 65 27.77 6.76 -5.00
N ASN A 66 27.69 5.49 -5.42
CA ASN A 66 28.41 4.95 -6.55
C ASN A 66 27.68 5.14 -7.90
N ALA A 67 26.47 5.71 -7.93
CA ALA A 67 25.74 5.94 -9.18
C ALA A 67 26.27 7.21 -9.88
N GLY A 68 26.92 7.03 -11.02
CA GLY A 68 27.44 8.12 -11.83
C GLY A 68 26.45 8.74 -12.82
N SER A 69 25.21 8.22 -12.89
CA SER A 69 24.15 8.72 -13.77
C SER A 69 22.76 8.41 -13.24
N TYR A 70 21.75 9.17 -13.73
CA TYR A 70 20.34 8.91 -13.41
C TYR A 70 19.94 7.45 -13.70
N ARG A 71 20.37 6.91 -14.85
CA ARG A 71 20.08 5.52 -15.25
C ARG A 71 20.67 4.48 -14.29
N GLU A 72 21.84 4.76 -13.73
CA GLU A 72 22.43 3.89 -12.70
C GLU A 72 21.70 4.01 -11.37
N ALA A 73 21.26 5.21 -11.01
CA ALA A 73 20.40 5.43 -9.85
C ALA A 73 19.07 4.68 -9.98
N GLU A 74 18.41 4.73 -11.14
CA GLU A 74 17.19 3.95 -11.41
C GLU A 74 17.40 2.45 -11.17
N ARG A 75 18.44 1.88 -11.79
CA ARG A 75 18.77 0.45 -11.61
C ARG A 75 19.08 0.10 -10.16
N THR A 76 19.71 1.01 -9.43
CA THR A 76 20.04 0.81 -8.02
C THR A 76 18.80 0.83 -7.17
N VAL A 77 17.93 1.80 -7.39
CA VAL A 77 16.63 1.94 -6.70
C VAL A 77 15.75 0.68 -6.90
N ASP A 78 15.55 0.26 -8.15
CA ASP A 78 14.75 -0.92 -8.47
C ASP A 78 15.32 -2.19 -7.82
N ARG A 79 16.63 -2.39 -7.94
CA ARG A 79 17.30 -3.57 -7.39
C ARG A 79 17.24 -3.63 -5.86
N GLN A 80 17.49 -2.49 -5.20
CA GLN A 80 17.49 -2.43 -3.74
C GLN A 80 16.08 -2.48 -3.16
N GLY A 81 15.11 -1.82 -3.78
CA GLY A 81 13.70 -1.94 -3.38
C GLY A 81 13.20 -3.38 -3.50
N ALA A 82 13.42 -4.03 -4.66
CA ALA A 82 13.05 -5.43 -4.84
C ALA A 82 13.81 -6.39 -3.90
N ARG A 83 15.06 -6.08 -3.55
CA ARG A 83 15.83 -6.84 -2.55
C ARG A 83 15.23 -6.70 -1.16
N LEU A 84 14.82 -5.50 -0.78
CA LEU A 84 14.17 -5.25 0.51
C LEU A 84 12.86 -6.02 0.62
N TRP A 85 12.00 -5.97 -0.40
CA TRP A 85 10.76 -6.75 -0.44
C TRP A 85 11.03 -8.25 -0.28
N ARG A 86 11.89 -8.82 -1.11
CA ARG A 86 12.24 -10.24 -1.04
C ARG A 86 12.79 -10.63 0.33
N ARG A 87 13.67 -9.82 0.94
CA ARG A 87 14.22 -10.07 2.27
C ARG A 87 13.13 -10.14 3.34
N ALA A 88 12.14 -9.23 3.27
CA ALA A 88 11.03 -9.21 4.20
C ALA A 88 10.12 -10.45 4.01
N VAL A 89 9.81 -10.81 2.77
CA VAL A 89 9.04 -12.01 2.42
C VAL A 89 9.77 -13.28 2.86
N ASP A 90 11.05 -13.40 2.54
CA ASP A 90 11.86 -14.58 2.93
C ASP A 90 11.91 -14.73 4.45
N ARG A 91 12.06 -13.62 5.17
CA ARG A 91 12.01 -13.62 6.64
C ARG A 91 10.65 -14.08 7.15
N ALA A 92 9.56 -13.52 6.66
CA ALA A 92 8.20 -13.85 7.08
C ALA A 92 7.84 -15.32 6.83
N GLN A 93 8.37 -15.89 5.76
CA GLN A 93 8.15 -17.29 5.37
C GLN A 93 9.19 -18.29 5.91
N GLY A 94 10.08 -17.83 6.80
CA GLY A 94 11.10 -18.67 7.41
C GLY A 94 12.22 -19.10 6.47
N ARG A 95 12.39 -18.45 5.32
CA ARG A 95 13.49 -18.67 4.40
C ARG A 95 14.69 -17.80 4.76
N GLY A 96 15.88 -18.35 4.63
CA GLY A 96 17.13 -17.66 4.97
C GLY A 96 17.44 -17.59 6.46
N PRO A 97 18.55 -16.95 6.84
CA PRO A 97 19.00 -16.88 8.22
C PRO A 97 18.06 -16.07 9.08
N ALA A 98 17.79 -16.55 10.30
CA ALA A 98 17.12 -15.72 11.32
C ALA A 98 18.14 -14.73 11.86
N THR A 99 17.94 -13.47 11.57
CA THR A 99 18.73 -12.38 12.19
C THR A 99 17.88 -11.70 13.25
N GLY A 100 18.46 -11.49 14.42
CA GLY A 100 17.78 -10.87 15.57
C GLY A 100 16.74 -11.77 16.25
N ASP A 101 15.98 -11.20 17.14
CA ASP A 101 15.05 -11.87 18.06
C ASP A 101 13.57 -11.44 17.91
N LEU A 102 13.28 -10.57 16.96
CA LEU A 102 11.88 -10.28 16.61
C LEU A 102 11.27 -11.45 15.86
N SER A 103 9.99 -11.72 16.10
CA SER A 103 9.21 -12.73 15.37
C SER A 103 9.35 -12.52 13.86
N ARG A 104 9.49 -13.63 13.10
CA ARG A 104 9.77 -13.58 11.64
C ARG A 104 8.62 -12.96 10.84
N ASP A 105 7.39 -13.17 11.27
CA ASP A 105 6.14 -12.71 10.66
C ASP A 105 5.86 -11.20 10.84
N ASP A 106 6.80 -10.47 11.46
CA ASP A 106 6.68 -9.05 11.77
C ASP A 106 6.84 -8.18 10.50
N ASP A 107 5.86 -7.33 10.21
CA ASP A 107 5.82 -6.40 9.07
C ASP A 107 6.62 -5.11 9.32
N ARG A 108 6.81 -4.72 10.59
CA ARG A 108 7.47 -3.47 10.99
C ARG A 108 8.88 -3.30 10.44
N PRO A 109 9.74 -4.35 10.35
CA PRO A 109 11.07 -4.21 9.76
C PRO A 109 11.07 -3.75 8.31
N LEU A 110 10.14 -4.23 7.48
CA LEU A 110 9.98 -3.76 6.10
C LEU A 110 9.63 -2.27 6.07
N TYR A 111 8.65 -1.88 6.88
CA TYR A 111 8.16 -0.50 6.93
C TYR A 111 9.28 0.48 7.31
N TRP A 112 9.94 0.25 8.44
CA TRP A 112 11.00 1.13 8.92
C TRP A 112 12.24 1.14 8.03
N ALA A 113 12.62 -0.01 7.46
CA ALA A 113 13.74 -0.08 6.52
C ALA A 113 13.44 0.71 5.24
N ARG A 114 12.22 0.60 4.68
CA ARG A 114 11.80 1.37 3.50
C ARG A 114 11.87 2.87 3.75
N LEU A 115 11.36 3.35 4.89
CA LEU A 115 11.49 4.77 5.26
C LEU A 115 12.96 5.21 5.37
N GLY A 116 13.85 4.33 5.82
CA GLY A 116 15.29 4.58 5.78
C GLY A 116 15.83 4.75 4.36
N LEU A 117 15.33 3.96 3.40
CA LEU A 117 15.71 4.09 2.00
C LEU A 117 15.16 5.38 1.36
N THR A 118 13.87 5.70 1.59
CA THR A 118 13.27 6.92 1.02
C THR A 118 13.95 8.18 1.56
N ARG A 119 14.22 8.22 2.87
CA ARG A 119 14.98 9.30 3.50
C ARG A 119 16.39 9.44 2.94
N ALA A 120 17.10 8.34 2.73
CA ALA A 120 18.44 8.35 2.12
C ALA A 120 18.40 8.87 0.68
N LEU A 121 17.41 8.45 -0.13
CA LEU A 121 17.25 8.91 -1.52
C LEU A 121 16.85 10.39 -1.58
N ARG A 122 16.01 10.86 -0.65
CA ARG A 122 15.56 12.24 -0.55
C ARG A 122 16.72 13.19 -0.22
N SER A 123 17.63 12.78 0.67
CA SER A 123 18.79 13.56 1.07
C SER A 123 20.02 13.38 0.15
N TRP A 124 19.98 12.42 -0.79
CA TRP A 124 21.10 12.14 -1.66
C TRP A 124 21.40 13.26 -2.64
N GLN A 125 22.68 13.67 -2.72
CA GLN A 125 23.19 14.66 -3.65
C GLN A 125 24.17 14.00 -4.62
N PRO A 126 23.75 13.64 -5.84
CA PRO A 126 24.63 13.04 -6.84
C PRO A 126 25.57 14.07 -7.48
N ALA A 127 26.65 13.58 -8.08
CA ALA A 127 27.56 14.41 -8.86
C ALA A 127 26.98 14.87 -10.22
N PHE A 128 25.83 14.33 -10.63
CA PHE A 128 25.11 14.72 -11.85
C PHE A 128 23.84 15.51 -11.50
N ALA A 129 23.29 16.26 -12.47
CA ALA A 129 22.07 17.02 -12.26
C ALA A 129 20.87 16.09 -11.97
N LEU A 130 20.19 16.32 -10.86
CA LEU A 130 18.99 15.61 -10.43
C LEU A 130 17.95 16.63 -9.99
N ASP A 131 17.00 16.94 -10.86
CA ASP A 131 15.88 17.81 -10.54
C ASP A 131 14.83 17.12 -9.64
N ASP A 132 13.91 17.89 -9.08
CA ASP A 132 12.88 17.39 -8.16
C ASP A 132 11.96 16.36 -8.83
N ALA A 133 11.62 16.55 -10.11
CA ALA A 133 10.78 15.61 -10.85
C ALA A 133 11.48 14.27 -11.07
N ALA A 134 12.79 14.28 -11.37
CA ALA A 134 13.58 13.08 -11.48
C ALA A 134 13.75 12.37 -10.13
N ARG A 135 13.96 13.12 -9.05
CA ARG A 135 14.00 12.57 -7.68
C ARG A 135 12.66 11.96 -7.28
N ALA A 136 11.55 12.62 -7.58
CA ALA A 136 10.21 12.10 -7.32
C ALA A 136 9.95 10.79 -8.06
N ARG A 137 10.41 10.67 -9.33
CA ARG A 137 10.32 9.40 -10.08
C ARG A 137 11.15 8.28 -9.44
N LEU A 138 12.35 8.57 -8.93
CA LEU A 138 13.15 7.57 -8.22
C LEU A 138 12.49 7.12 -6.92
N LEU A 139 11.89 8.06 -6.16
CA LEU A 139 11.12 7.74 -4.95
C LEU A 139 9.90 6.86 -5.27
N ASP A 140 9.10 7.19 -6.28
CA ASP A 140 7.97 6.38 -6.72
C ASP A 140 8.39 4.95 -7.12
N ARG A 141 9.50 4.79 -7.84
CA ARG A 141 10.07 3.46 -8.18
C ARG A 141 10.47 2.68 -6.93
N LEU A 142 11.16 3.34 -5.98
CA LEU A 142 11.57 2.73 -4.71
C LEU A 142 10.35 2.25 -3.91
N GLU A 143 9.34 3.11 -3.79
CA GLU A 143 8.09 2.81 -3.10
C GLU A 143 7.41 1.57 -3.70
N ARG A 144 7.23 1.50 -5.00
CA ARG A 144 6.59 0.36 -5.66
C ARG A 144 7.40 -0.93 -5.54
N SER A 145 8.71 -0.87 -5.83
CA SER A 145 9.57 -2.05 -5.82
C SER A 145 9.74 -2.65 -4.41
N SER A 146 9.78 -1.80 -3.38
CA SER A 146 9.90 -2.24 -1.98
C SER A 146 8.59 -2.65 -1.32
N ARG A 147 7.44 -2.49 -2.01
CA ARG A 147 6.10 -2.90 -1.57
C ARG A 147 5.56 -4.12 -2.31
N GLY A 148 6.35 -4.75 -3.17
CA GLY A 148 5.92 -5.89 -3.96
C GLY A 148 5.02 -5.56 -5.16
N GLN A 149 4.70 -4.28 -5.39
CA GLN A 149 3.76 -3.86 -6.45
C GLN A 149 4.27 -4.20 -7.86
N ASP A 150 5.58 -4.15 -8.07
CA ASP A 150 6.22 -4.49 -9.34
C ASP A 150 6.60 -5.99 -9.46
N SER A 151 6.45 -6.77 -8.38
CA SER A 151 6.87 -8.19 -8.33
C SER A 151 5.76 -9.20 -8.58
N ILE A 152 4.50 -8.79 -8.63
CA ILE A 152 3.35 -9.67 -8.85
C ILE A 152 3.53 -10.46 -10.16
N ARG A 153 3.56 -11.79 -10.06
CA ARG A 153 3.75 -12.71 -11.20
C ARG A 153 2.98 -14.00 -10.98
N PHE A 154 1.92 -14.18 -11.75
CA PHE A 154 1.18 -15.43 -11.73
C PHE A 154 1.82 -16.49 -12.64
N PRO A 155 1.78 -17.78 -12.25
CA PRO A 155 2.25 -18.84 -13.09
C PRO A 155 1.38 -18.97 -14.36
N ALA A 156 2.03 -19.31 -15.46
CA ALA A 156 1.31 -19.69 -16.69
C ALA A 156 0.76 -21.13 -16.55
N GLY A 157 -0.33 -21.41 -17.26
CA GLY A 157 -0.89 -22.76 -17.37
C GLY A 157 -2.28 -22.91 -16.71
N PRO A 158 -3.02 -23.95 -17.11
CA PRO A 158 -4.35 -24.25 -16.58
C PRO A 158 -4.28 -24.93 -15.22
N GLY A 159 -5.39 -24.91 -14.49
CA GLY A 159 -5.58 -25.69 -13.25
C GLY A 159 -5.05 -25.07 -11.97
N VAL A 160 -4.39 -23.90 -12.05
CA VAL A 160 -3.95 -23.15 -10.89
C VAL A 160 -4.79 -21.90 -10.75
N LYS A 161 -5.43 -21.73 -9.60
CA LYS A 161 -6.13 -20.48 -9.27
C LYS A 161 -5.13 -19.39 -8.89
N ARG A 162 -5.41 -18.18 -9.31
CA ARG A 162 -4.56 -16.99 -9.14
C ARG A 162 -5.22 -16.02 -8.19
N VAL A 163 -4.59 -15.77 -7.06
CA VAL A 163 -5.12 -14.91 -6.01
C VAL A 163 -4.26 -13.66 -5.89
N LEU A 164 -4.88 -12.51 -6.01
CA LEU A 164 -4.26 -11.22 -5.73
C LEU A 164 -4.72 -10.74 -4.35
N LEU A 165 -3.77 -10.56 -3.43
CA LEU A 165 -4.05 -10.09 -2.07
C LEU A 165 -3.26 -8.82 -1.79
N THR A 166 -3.89 -7.84 -1.16
CA THR A 166 -3.17 -6.63 -0.74
C THR A 166 -3.21 -6.44 0.78
N GLY A 167 -2.19 -5.80 1.30
CA GLY A 167 -2.11 -5.36 2.69
C GLY A 167 -1.70 -3.90 2.79
N PHE A 168 -1.59 -3.39 4.00
CA PHE A 168 -1.19 -2.03 4.30
C PHE A 168 0.02 -1.96 5.22
N ASP A 169 0.72 -0.83 5.17
CA ASP A 169 1.70 -0.43 6.17
C ASP A 169 1.07 -0.24 7.56
N PRO A 170 1.88 -0.25 8.63
CA PRO A 170 1.48 0.24 9.94
C PRO A 170 0.94 1.69 9.86
N PHE A 171 -0.03 2.02 10.71
CA PHE A 171 -0.64 3.36 10.78
C PHE A 171 -1.01 3.71 12.23
N THR A 172 -1.44 4.95 12.50
CA THR A 172 -1.65 5.51 13.86
C THR A 172 -0.38 5.49 14.73
N LEU A 173 0.76 5.70 14.08
CA LEU A 173 2.10 5.57 14.69
C LEU A 173 2.42 6.66 15.73
N ASP A 174 1.68 7.76 15.72
CA ASP A 174 1.80 8.80 16.76
C ASP A 174 1.08 8.42 18.04
N ARG A 175 0.08 7.55 17.95
CA ARG A 175 -0.54 6.92 19.11
C ARG A 175 0.37 5.87 19.74
N ASP A 176 0.96 5.00 18.93
CA ASP A 176 1.91 3.99 19.39
C ASP A 176 2.84 3.59 18.22
N VAL A 177 4.09 4.00 18.29
CA VAL A 177 5.10 3.73 17.27
C VAL A 177 5.54 2.25 17.20
N ARG A 178 5.11 1.42 18.16
CA ARG A 178 5.42 -0.02 18.23
C ARG A 178 4.48 -0.88 17.40
N ILE A 179 3.35 -0.34 16.94
CA ILE A 179 2.32 -1.13 16.25
C ILE A 179 2.78 -1.64 14.88
N GLY A 180 2.24 -2.79 14.47
CA GLY A 180 2.31 -3.34 13.12
C GLY A 180 0.93 -3.35 12.48
N ASN A 181 0.85 -3.84 11.26
CA ASN A 181 -0.41 -4.02 10.55
C ASN A 181 -0.60 -5.51 10.18
N PRO A 182 -1.65 -6.18 10.68
CA PRO A 182 -1.86 -7.60 10.41
C PRO A 182 -2.05 -7.90 8.91
N SER A 183 -2.55 -6.94 8.13
CA SER A 183 -2.70 -7.10 6.69
C SER A 183 -1.37 -7.04 5.95
N GLY A 184 -0.45 -6.16 6.37
CA GLY A 184 0.93 -6.11 5.84
C GLY A 184 1.71 -7.38 6.19
N ALA A 185 1.61 -7.84 7.43
CA ALA A 185 2.19 -9.11 7.88
C ALA A 185 1.63 -10.30 7.08
N THR A 186 0.33 -10.32 6.80
CA THR A 186 -0.33 -11.33 5.97
C THR A 186 0.19 -11.30 4.53
N ALA A 187 0.35 -10.11 3.94
CA ALA A 187 0.90 -9.96 2.60
C ALA A 187 2.31 -10.57 2.52
N LEU A 188 3.19 -10.28 3.48
CA LEU A 188 4.54 -10.87 3.52
C LEU A 188 4.52 -12.39 3.69
N ALA A 189 3.67 -12.89 4.58
CA ALA A 189 3.60 -14.32 4.86
C ALA A 189 3.05 -15.14 3.67
N LEU A 190 2.20 -14.55 2.85
CA LEU A 190 1.51 -15.24 1.76
C LEU A 190 2.09 -14.95 0.37
N ASP A 191 2.98 -13.97 0.20
CA ASP A 191 3.54 -13.61 -1.10
C ASP A 191 4.22 -14.80 -1.78
N GLY A 192 3.82 -15.10 -3.00
CA GLY A 192 4.41 -16.18 -3.76
C GLY A 192 4.13 -17.58 -3.20
N THR A 193 3.18 -17.76 -2.27
CA THR A 193 2.87 -19.06 -1.69
C THR A 193 1.83 -19.85 -2.49
N TRP A 194 1.86 -21.16 -2.32
CA TRP A 194 0.86 -22.09 -2.80
C TRP A 194 -0.05 -22.51 -1.67
N ILE A 195 -1.35 -22.53 -1.92
CA ILE A 195 -2.33 -23.05 -0.96
C ILE A 195 -3.21 -24.12 -1.62
N ARG A 196 -3.69 -25.07 -0.82
CA ARG A 196 -4.80 -25.93 -1.21
C ARG A 196 -6.10 -25.17 -1.03
N THR A 197 -6.95 -25.19 -2.03
CA THR A 197 -8.30 -24.64 -1.95
C THR A 197 -9.23 -25.60 -1.19
N ALA A 198 -10.36 -25.12 -0.68
CA ALA A 198 -11.28 -25.96 0.10
C ALA A 198 -11.90 -27.13 -0.71
N ASP A 199 -11.89 -27.04 -2.04
CA ASP A 199 -12.31 -28.12 -2.96
C ASP A 199 -11.15 -29.04 -3.40
N GLY A 200 -9.96 -28.89 -2.80
CA GLY A 200 -8.77 -29.72 -3.06
C GLY A 200 -7.87 -29.25 -4.21
N GLY A 201 -8.23 -28.16 -4.90
CA GLY A 201 -7.41 -27.54 -5.94
C GLY A 201 -6.17 -26.84 -5.40
N LEU A 202 -5.43 -26.19 -6.28
CA LEU A 202 -4.26 -25.37 -5.96
C LEU A 202 -4.51 -23.92 -6.33
N ALA A 203 -4.05 -23.01 -5.45
CA ALA A 203 -4.01 -21.59 -5.75
C ALA A 203 -2.63 -21.01 -5.47
N ARG A 204 -2.22 -20.06 -6.32
CA ARG A 204 -1.04 -19.21 -6.14
C ARG A 204 -1.48 -17.87 -5.62
N ILE A 205 -0.89 -17.41 -4.53
CA ILE A 205 -1.13 -16.08 -3.97
C ILE A 205 0.04 -15.17 -4.33
N GLU A 206 -0.25 -14.03 -4.92
CA GLU A 206 0.70 -12.92 -5.13
C GLU A 206 0.18 -11.73 -4.36
N THR A 207 1.10 -10.94 -3.76
CA THR A 207 0.70 -9.87 -2.85
C THR A 207 1.40 -8.55 -3.14
N ALA A 208 0.83 -7.47 -2.61
CA ALA A 208 1.46 -6.17 -2.53
C ALA A 208 1.01 -5.45 -1.25
N VAL A 209 1.85 -4.54 -0.74
CA VAL A 209 1.52 -3.66 0.37
C VAL A 209 1.27 -2.24 -0.15
N PHE A 210 0.32 -1.53 0.46
CA PHE A 210 -0.03 -0.15 0.11
C PHE A 210 0.36 0.81 1.24
N PRO A 211 0.77 2.04 0.90
CA PRO A 211 1.02 3.08 1.87
C PRO A 211 -0.27 3.53 2.56
N VAL A 212 -0.15 4.04 3.77
CA VAL A 212 -1.25 4.72 4.45
C VAL A 212 -1.06 6.23 4.24
N ARG A 213 -1.23 6.68 3.00
CA ARG A 213 -1.11 8.09 2.58
C ARG A 213 -2.16 8.43 1.53
N TRP A 214 -2.91 9.51 1.77
CA TRP A 214 -3.98 9.97 0.86
C TRP A 214 -3.47 10.35 -0.53
N GLN A 215 -2.27 10.95 -0.59
CA GLN A 215 -1.72 11.42 -1.86
C GLN A 215 -1.39 10.27 -2.82
N ASP A 216 -0.81 9.18 -2.33
CA ASP A 216 -0.51 8.00 -3.15
C ASP A 216 -1.78 7.43 -3.81
N PHE A 217 -2.88 7.46 -3.08
CA PHE A 217 -4.17 7.01 -3.61
C PHE A 217 -4.74 7.99 -4.64
N ALA A 218 -4.60 9.31 -4.40
CA ALA A 218 -4.97 10.32 -5.37
C ALA A 218 -4.15 10.21 -6.67
N ASP A 219 -2.88 9.86 -6.56
CA ASP A 219 -1.97 9.63 -7.68
C ASP A 219 -2.20 8.27 -8.39
N GLY A 220 -3.20 7.49 -7.95
CA GLY A 220 -3.65 6.28 -8.62
C GLY A 220 -2.77 5.05 -8.38
N THR A 221 -2.14 4.93 -7.20
CA THR A 221 -1.30 3.76 -6.86
C THR A 221 -2.07 2.44 -6.94
N VAL A 222 -3.37 2.44 -6.58
CA VAL A 222 -4.23 1.24 -6.62
C VAL A 222 -4.43 0.80 -8.07
N GLU A 223 -4.84 1.71 -8.93
CA GLU A 223 -5.12 1.43 -10.34
C GLU A 223 -3.84 1.01 -11.09
N ARG A 224 -2.71 1.68 -10.83
CA ARG A 224 -1.42 1.29 -11.44
C ARG A 224 -0.99 -0.13 -11.06
N THR A 225 -1.20 -0.51 -9.81
CA THR A 225 -0.80 -1.84 -9.32
C THR A 225 -1.73 -2.94 -9.82
N LEU A 226 -3.05 -2.69 -9.83
CA LEU A 226 -4.05 -3.74 -10.03
C LEU A 226 -4.53 -3.89 -11.48
N ARG A 227 -4.50 -2.82 -12.30
CA ARG A 227 -5.11 -2.79 -13.65
C ARG A 227 -4.73 -3.96 -14.54
N HIS A 228 -3.45 -4.32 -14.57
CA HIS A 228 -2.94 -5.41 -15.41
C HIS A 228 -2.98 -6.77 -14.72
N ARG A 229 -3.30 -6.82 -13.41
CA ARG A 229 -3.32 -8.04 -12.61
C ARG A 229 -4.73 -8.59 -12.37
N LEU A 230 -5.72 -7.72 -12.27
CA LEU A 230 -7.12 -8.16 -12.12
C LEU A 230 -7.59 -9.09 -13.26
N PRO A 231 -7.28 -8.83 -14.56
CA PRO A 231 -7.66 -9.74 -15.64
C PRO A 231 -6.98 -11.12 -15.56
N GLU A 232 -5.85 -11.22 -14.85
CA GLU A 232 -5.11 -12.47 -14.68
C GLU A 232 -5.59 -13.28 -13.47
N ALA A 233 -6.34 -12.65 -12.55
CA ALA A 233 -6.73 -13.23 -11.27
C ALA A 233 -8.05 -14.01 -11.34
N ASP A 234 -8.17 -15.05 -10.51
CA ASP A 234 -9.44 -15.76 -10.24
C ASP A 234 -10.13 -15.21 -8.99
N LEU A 235 -9.37 -14.58 -8.10
CA LEU A 235 -9.83 -13.91 -6.89
C LEU A 235 -8.93 -12.71 -6.59
N PHE A 236 -9.51 -11.58 -6.20
CA PHE A 236 -8.75 -10.54 -5.51
C PHE A 236 -9.38 -10.21 -4.15
N THR A 237 -8.52 -9.87 -3.20
CA THR A 237 -8.98 -9.35 -1.91
C THR A 237 -8.06 -8.26 -1.42
N THR A 238 -8.63 -7.11 -1.12
CA THR A 238 -7.94 -6.06 -0.37
C THR A 238 -8.14 -6.34 1.11
N VAL A 239 -7.07 -6.30 1.89
CA VAL A 239 -7.08 -6.64 3.32
C VAL A 239 -6.56 -5.46 4.12
N SER A 240 -7.23 -5.11 5.20
CA SER A 240 -6.79 -4.09 6.14
C SER A 240 -7.15 -4.43 7.58
N GLN A 241 -6.60 -3.66 8.52
CA GLN A 241 -6.95 -3.78 9.94
C GLN A 241 -8.29 -3.06 10.20
N GLY A 242 -9.22 -3.74 10.85
CA GLY A 242 -10.58 -3.27 11.13
C GLY A 242 -10.92 -3.18 12.62
N ARG A 243 -11.84 -4.02 13.09
CA ARG A 243 -12.35 -4.00 14.45
C ARG A 243 -11.63 -4.99 15.37
N VAL A 244 -11.73 -4.80 16.68
CA VAL A 244 -11.16 -5.72 17.66
C VAL A 244 -11.89 -7.06 17.63
N GLY A 245 -11.11 -8.15 17.60
CA GLY A 245 -11.58 -9.51 17.88
C GLY A 245 -12.43 -10.17 16.80
N ARG A 246 -12.54 -9.60 15.58
CA ARG A 246 -13.36 -10.18 14.52
C ARG A 246 -12.87 -9.84 13.12
N PHE A 247 -13.24 -10.66 12.14
CA PHE A 247 -13.18 -10.34 10.72
C PHE A 247 -14.52 -9.78 10.23
N ASP A 248 -14.44 -8.81 9.30
CA ASP A 248 -15.61 -8.32 8.57
C ASP A 248 -15.35 -8.47 7.06
N LEU A 249 -16.32 -9.07 6.34
CA LEU A 249 -16.38 -9.08 4.88
C LEU A 249 -17.23 -7.91 4.45
N GLU A 250 -16.61 -6.88 3.87
CA GLU A 250 -17.28 -5.62 3.58
C GLU A 250 -18.11 -5.72 2.30
N ARG A 251 -19.43 -5.48 2.39
CA ARG A 251 -20.34 -5.65 1.26
C ARG A 251 -20.37 -4.43 0.34
N HIS A 252 -20.25 -3.25 0.89
CA HIS A 252 -20.38 -2.00 0.15
C HIS A 252 -19.23 -1.05 0.48
N ASN A 253 -18.67 -0.45 -0.56
CA ASN A 253 -17.59 0.51 -0.44
C ASN A 253 -18.07 1.88 -0.94
N GLY A 254 -17.82 2.94 -0.17
CA GLY A 254 -18.34 4.27 -0.46
C GLY A 254 -17.29 5.19 -1.10
N ALA A 255 -17.74 6.07 -1.99
CA ALA A 255 -16.93 7.06 -2.69
C ALA A 255 -16.58 8.27 -1.80
N TRP A 256 -16.19 8.05 -0.53
CA TRP A 256 -16.00 9.13 0.44
C TRP A 256 -14.76 8.95 1.31
N ARG A 257 -14.03 10.05 1.53
CA ARG A 257 -12.93 10.22 2.50
C ARG A 257 -13.43 10.95 3.73
N GLY A 258 -13.17 10.43 4.91
CA GLY A 258 -13.76 10.90 6.17
C GLY A 258 -12.88 11.78 7.04
N GLY A 259 -11.71 12.20 6.58
CA GLY A 259 -10.89 13.20 7.27
C GLY A 259 -9.94 12.66 8.34
N PHE A 260 -9.82 11.34 8.54
CA PHE A 260 -8.83 10.80 9.47
C PHE A 260 -7.40 11.03 8.94
N PRO A 261 -6.43 11.48 9.77
CA PRO A 261 -5.06 11.75 9.32
C PRO A 261 -4.35 10.48 8.86
N ASP A 262 -3.54 10.62 7.82
CA ASP A 262 -2.66 9.55 7.30
C ASP A 262 -1.28 9.55 7.98
N ASN A 263 -0.34 8.75 7.46
CA ASN A 263 1.00 8.66 8.06
C ASN A 263 1.86 9.91 7.89
N ASP A 264 1.52 10.81 6.97
CA ASP A 264 2.14 12.12 6.82
C ASP A 264 1.32 13.24 7.51
N ASP A 265 0.37 12.85 8.39
CA ASP A 265 -0.51 13.73 9.17
C ASP A 265 -1.42 14.61 8.29
N VAL A 266 -1.71 14.13 7.09
CA VAL A 266 -2.60 14.78 6.14
C VAL A 266 -4.03 14.25 6.30
N SER A 267 -5.00 15.15 6.45
CA SER A 267 -6.43 14.83 6.48
C SER A 267 -7.11 15.21 5.16
N ARG A 268 -8.05 14.38 4.69
CA ARG A 268 -8.85 14.64 3.49
C ARG A 268 -10.32 14.30 3.75
N THR A 269 -11.21 15.28 3.55
CA THR A 269 -12.67 15.11 3.65
C THR A 269 -13.26 15.52 2.31
N GLU A 270 -13.52 14.53 1.45
CA GLU A 270 -13.92 14.75 0.07
C GLU A 270 -14.46 13.47 -0.57
N THR A 271 -15.11 13.60 -1.72
CA THR A 271 -15.38 12.44 -2.60
C THR A 271 -14.04 11.86 -3.07
N VAL A 272 -13.93 10.53 -3.06
CA VAL A 272 -12.72 9.83 -3.57
C VAL A 272 -12.37 10.34 -4.97
N PRO A 273 -11.19 10.94 -5.18
CA PRO A 273 -10.80 11.43 -6.50
C PRO A 273 -10.53 10.26 -7.45
N VAL A 274 -11.12 10.29 -8.65
CA VAL A 274 -10.92 9.30 -9.72
C VAL A 274 -10.68 10.01 -11.04
N THR A 275 -10.09 9.29 -12.01
CA THR A 275 -9.77 9.84 -13.34
C THR A 275 -11.01 10.34 -14.10
N ASP A 276 -12.14 9.64 -13.95
CA ASP A 276 -13.41 10.00 -14.58
C ASP A 276 -14.50 10.15 -13.51
N PRO A 277 -14.65 11.35 -12.92
CA PRO A 277 -15.65 11.59 -11.88
C PRO A 277 -17.09 11.66 -12.40
N ALA A 278 -17.31 11.89 -13.70
CA ALA A 278 -18.65 11.99 -14.27
C ALA A 278 -19.41 10.65 -14.26
N THR A 279 -18.68 9.54 -14.33
CA THR A 279 -19.24 8.17 -14.27
C THR A 279 -18.99 7.48 -12.94
N GLN A 280 -18.57 8.23 -11.92
CA GLN A 280 -18.22 7.67 -10.62
C GLN A 280 -19.47 7.28 -9.82
N PRO A 281 -19.68 5.98 -9.50
CA PRO A 281 -20.77 5.59 -8.61
C PRO A 281 -20.46 5.99 -7.17
N GLN A 282 -21.51 6.29 -6.39
CA GLN A 282 -21.36 6.52 -4.95
C GLN A 282 -20.98 5.26 -4.19
N TRP A 283 -21.38 4.10 -4.71
CA TRP A 283 -21.20 2.80 -4.08
C TRP A 283 -20.67 1.78 -5.08
N THR A 284 -19.75 0.95 -4.60
CA THR A 284 -19.35 -0.30 -5.26
C THR A 284 -19.62 -1.48 -4.33
N ALA A 285 -19.73 -2.68 -4.88
CA ALA A 285 -20.07 -3.86 -4.10
C ALA A 285 -19.02 -4.97 -4.22
N THR A 286 -18.87 -5.73 -3.15
CA THR A 286 -18.07 -6.96 -3.14
C THR A 286 -18.74 -8.07 -3.96
N THR A 287 -17.93 -8.88 -4.63
CA THR A 287 -18.32 -10.16 -5.24
C THR A 287 -17.65 -11.35 -4.53
N LEU A 288 -17.06 -11.13 -3.36
CA LEU A 288 -16.56 -12.21 -2.50
C LEU A 288 -17.71 -13.18 -2.16
N PRO A 289 -17.45 -14.50 -2.11
CA PRO A 289 -18.45 -15.48 -1.76
C PRO A 289 -18.71 -15.51 -0.24
N TYR A 290 -19.23 -14.39 0.27
CA TYR A 290 -19.39 -14.11 1.71
C TYR A 290 -20.15 -15.20 2.45
N ARG A 291 -21.21 -15.78 1.85
CA ARG A 291 -21.99 -16.88 2.48
C ARG A 291 -21.14 -18.12 2.73
N ALA A 292 -20.29 -18.48 1.77
CA ALA A 292 -19.40 -19.63 1.93
C ALA A 292 -18.34 -19.35 3.00
N VAL A 293 -17.77 -18.14 3.01
CA VAL A 293 -16.73 -17.77 3.97
C VAL A 293 -17.27 -17.66 5.39
N THR A 294 -18.46 -17.04 5.60
CA THR A 294 -19.06 -16.91 6.93
C THR A 294 -19.59 -18.23 7.49
N ALA A 295 -19.94 -19.19 6.63
CA ALA A 295 -20.38 -20.53 7.04
C ALA A 295 -19.22 -21.49 7.35
N ALA A 296 -17.98 -21.15 6.95
CA ALA A 296 -16.82 -22.01 7.15
C ALA A 296 -16.13 -21.73 8.49
N ASP A 297 -15.62 -22.80 9.13
CA ASP A 297 -14.67 -22.65 10.23
C ASP A 297 -13.31 -22.30 9.66
N THR A 298 -12.96 -21.00 9.68
CA THR A 298 -11.70 -20.48 9.13
C THR A 298 -10.64 -20.20 10.20
N GLY A 299 -11.01 -20.25 11.48
CA GLY A 299 -10.07 -20.05 12.59
C GLY A 299 -10.69 -19.36 13.81
N ARG A 300 -9.85 -18.87 14.69
CA ARG A 300 -10.19 -18.41 16.05
C ARG A 300 -11.19 -17.25 16.10
N PHE A 301 -11.11 -16.31 15.15
CA PHE A 301 -11.93 -15.11 15.19
C PHE A 301 -13.23 -15.31 14.41
N PRO A 302 -14.39 -14.83 14.91
CA PRO A 302 -15.63 -14.86 14.13
C PRO A 302 -15.51 -14.02 12.86
N VAL A 303 -16.18 -14.47 11.79
CA VAL A 303 -16.24 -13.78 10.50
C VAL A 303 -17.66 -13.31 10.24
N TYR A 304 -17.83 -12.03 9.97
CA TYR A 304 -19.12 -11.41 9.73
C TYR A 304 -19.28 -10.93 8.30
N ASP A 305 -20.50 -11.04 7.78
CA ASP A 305 -20.95 -10.36 6.56
C ASP A 305 -21.40 -8.95 6.97
N ASN A 306 -20.56 -7.94 6.69
CA ASN A 306 -20.85 -6.56 7.09
C ASN A 306 -21.53 -5.79 5.95
N THR A 307 -22.84 -5.55 6.13
CA THR A 307 -23.67 -4.78 5.19
C THR A 307 -23.83 -3.31 5.57
N SER A 308 -23.45 -2.95 6.80
CA SER A 308 -23.67 -1.60 7.36
C SER A 308 -22.89 -0.53 6.61
N VAL A 309 -23.54 0.61 6.35
CA VAL A 309 -22.94 1.80 5.72
C VAL A 309 -23.45 3.08 6.39
N THR A 310 -22.80 4.21 6.12
CA THR A 310 -23.36 5.54 6.41
C THR A 310 -23.59 6.28 5.10
N GLU A 311 -24.80 6.76 4.91
CA GLU A 311 -25.22 7.46 3.69
C GLU A 311 -25.96 8.77 3.99
N ILE A 312 -26.03 9.66 3.01
CA ILE A 312 -27.06 10.69 2.97
C ILE A 312 -28.11 10.20 1.97
N PRO A 313 -29.35 9.90 2.43
CA PRO A 313 -30.41 9.44 1.54
C PRO A 313 -30.76 10.48 0.47
N ALA A 314 -31.29 10.02 -0.66
CA ALA A 314 -31.73 10.93 -1.71
C ALA A 314 -32.74 11.96 -1.16
N GLY A 315 -32.48 13.26 -1.40
CA GLY A 315 -33.31 14.35 -0.92
C GLY A 315 -33.12 14.76 0.56
N ALA A 316 -32.24 14.05 1.30
CA ALA A 316 -31.85 14.43 2.67
C ALA A 316 -30.54 15.24 2.69
N SER A 317 -30.25 15.89 3.83
CA SER A 317 -29.01 16.62 4.08
C SER A 317 -28.11 15.96 5.12
N GLU A 318 -28.67 15.11 5.97
CA GLU A 318 -27.95 14.54 7.11
C GLU A 318 -27.59 13.07 6.88
N PRO A 319 -26.38 12.66 7.35
CA PRO A 319 -25.96 11.27 7.27
C PRO A 319 -26.78 10.37 8.22
N VAL A 320 -27.09 9.18 7.74
CA VAL A 320 -27.72 8.13 8.54
C VAL A 320 -26.99 6.80 8.38
N VAL A 321 -27.01 5.99 9.44
CA VAL A 321 -26.47 4.62 9.40
C VAL A 321 -27.54 3.68 8.86
N ARG A 322 -27.17 2.83 7.88
CA ARG A 322 -28.01 1.74 7.35
C ARG A 322 -27.36 0.40 7.67
N ALA A 323 -28.14 -0.50 8.25
CA ALA A 323 -27.69 -1.85 8.57
C ALA A 323 -27.60 -2.76 7.31
N ASP A 324 -28.51 -2.53 6.34
CA ASP A 324 -28.73 -3.45 5.22
C ASP A 324 -28.18 -2.95 3.87
N GLY A 325 -27.22 -2.02 3.92
CA GLY A 325 -26.63 -1.42 2.73
C GLY A 325 -27.25 -0.09 2.31
N PRO A 326 -26.69 0.54 1.27
CA PRO A 326 -27.11 1.87 0.83
C PRO A 326 -28.46 1.85 0.12
N THR A 327 -29.23 2.94 0.30
CA THR A 327 -30.48 3.14 -0.45
C THR A 327 -30.21 3.70 -1.86
N PRO A 328 -31.10 3.43 -2.83
CA PRO A 328 -30.95 3.95 -4.19
C PRO A 328 -30.84 5.47 -4.23
N GLY A 329 -29.85 6.00 -4.96
CA GLY A 329 -29.61 7.44 -5.13
C GLY A 329 -29.00 8.15 -3.92
N SER A 330 -28.58 7.42 -2.87
CA SER A 330 -27.90 7.98 -1.71
C SER A 330 -26.47 8.38 -2.00
N LEU A 331 -25.95 9.33 -1.20
CA LEU A 331 -24.56 9.75 -1.22
C LEU A 331 -23.75 9.02 -0.13
N ALA A 332 -22.59 8.49 -0.47
CA ALA A 332 -21.73 7.80 0.46
C ALA A 332 -21.12 8.76 1.51
N ARG A 333 -21.07 8.30 2.78
CA ARG A 333 -20.30 8.91 3.87
C ARG A 333 -19.40 7.92 4.58
N SER A 334 -19.75 6.64 4.55
CA SER A 334 -18.89 5.55 5.04
C SER A 334 -19.31 4.25 4.38
N GLY A 335 -18.40 3.52 3.78
CA GLY A 335 -18.63 2.13 3.37
C GLY A 335 -18.62 1.19 4.57
N GLY A 336 -18.77 -0.11 4.35
CA GLY A 336 -18.62 -1.13 5.40
C GLY A 336 -17.25 -1.07 6.06
N GLY A 337 -16.21 -0.77 5.29
CA GLY A 337 -14.84 -0.54 5.75
C GLY A 337 -14.58 0.83 6.37
N GLY A 338 -15.60 1.60 6.70
CA GLY A 338 -15.43 2.96 7.23
C GLY A 338 -15.33 4.02 6.14
N ASN A 339 -14.56 5.07 6.40
CA ASN A 339 -14.34 6.20 5.49
C ASN A 339 -12.85 6.60 5.41
N TYR A 340 -11.98 5.63 5.66
CA TYR A 340 -10.52 5.80 5.58
C TYR A 340 -9.94 5.05 4.37
N LEU A 341 -8.63 4.93 4.28
CA LEU A 341 -7.93 4.28 3.16
C LEU A 341 -8.32 2.81 2.96
N SER A 342 -8.79 2.12 4.00
CA SER A 342 -9.36 0.78 3.90
C SER A 342 -10.63 0.74 3.03
N ASN A 343 -11.53 1.69 3.22
CA ASN A 343 -12.68 1.85 2.34
C ASN A 343 -12.26 2.31 0.93
N GLU A 344 -11.29 3.21 0.83
CA GLU A 344 -10.86 3.73 -0.46
C GLU A 344 -10.19 2.67 -1.33
N ILE A 345 -9.31 1.80 -0.78
CA ILE A 345 -8.73 0.70 -1.57
C ILE A 345 -9.79 -0.27 -2.05
N ALA A 346 -10.77 -0.58 -1.20
CA ALA A 346 -11.89 -1.45 -1.54
C ALA A 346 -12.75 -0.84 -2.66
N TYR A 347 -13.07 0.45 -2.52
CA TYR A 347 -13.81 1.21 -3.52
C TYR A 347 -13.08 1.25 -4.86
N ARG A 348 -11.81 1.63 -4.89
CA ARG A 348 -11.00 1.73 -6.11
C ARG A 348 -10.80 0.38 -6.79
N ALA A 349 -10.51 -0.68 -6.03
CA ALA A 349 -10.28 -2.00 -6.59
C ALA A 349 -11.56 -2.59 -7.21
N THR A 350 -12.71 -2.44 -6.56
CA THR A 350 -14.00 -2.90 -7.10
C THR A 350 -14.48 -2.02 -8.25
N LEU A 351 -14.31 -0.70 -8.19
CA LEU A 351 -14.56 0.21 -9.30
C LEU A 351 -13.70 -0.14 -10.54
N LEU A 352 -12.42 -0.42 -10.32
CA LEU A 352 -11.51 -0.82 -11.40
C LEU A 352 -11.93 -2.16 -12.02
N ARG A 353 -12.31 -3.16 -11.20
CA ARG A 353 -12.88 -4.42 -11.67
C ARG A 353 -14.07 -4.18 -12.61
N ASP A 354 -15.03 -3.36 -12.16
CA ASP A 354 -16.25 -3.08 -12.90
C ASP A 354 -15.95 -2.30 -14.19
N ARG A 355 -15.07 -1.30 -14.16
CA ARG A 355 -14.62 -0.56 -15.34
C ARG A 355 -13.82 -1.40 -16.35
N LEU A 356 -13.25 -2.51 -15.93
CA LEU A 356 -12.60 -3.47 -16.83
C LEU A 356 -13.56 -4.52 -17.40
N GLY A 357 -14.86 -4.47 -17.06
CA GLY A 357 -15.84 -5.47 -17.50
C GLY A 357 -15.63 -6.83 -16.83
N LEU A 358 -15.10 -6.85 -15.61
CA LEU A 358 -14.75 -8.05 -14.85
C LEU A 358 -15.72 -8.30 -13.68
N GLU A 359 -17.00 -7.96 -13.81
CA GLU A 359 -17.99 -8.05 -12.73
C GLU A 359 -18.15 -9.49 -12.19
N ALA A 360 -17.83 -10.48 -13.03
CA ALA A 360 -17.83 -11.90 -12.64
C ALA A 360 -16.59 -12.31 -11.83
N LEU A 361 -15.53 -11.46 -11.75
CA LEU A 361 -14.36 -11.72 -10.96
C LEU A 361 -14.72 -11.64 -9.46
N SER A 362 -14.48 -12.72 -8.75
CA SER A 362 -14.65 -12.75 -7.30
C SER A 362 -13.67 -11.78 -6.62
N GLY A 363 -14.18 -10.84 -5.84
CA GLY A 363 -13.31 -9.90 -5.15
C GLY A 363 -14.01 -8.89 -4.26
N GLY A 364 -13.25 -8.30 -3.35
CA GLY A 364 -13.74 -7.31 -2.38
C GLY A 364 -12.78 -7.08 -1.23
N HIS A 365 -13.30 -6.67 -0.09
CA HIS A 365 -12.53 -6.24 1.06
C HIS A 365 -12.75 -7.10 2.29
N VAL A 366 -11.65 -7.42 2.98
CA VAL A 366 -11.64 -8.14 4.25
C VAL A 366 -10.94 -7.31 5.31
N HIS A 367 -11.66 -6.93 6.35
CA HIS A 367 -11.08 -6.40 7.57
C HIS A 367 -10.63 -7.52 8.49
N THR A 368 -9.39 -7.45 8.95
CA THR A 368 -8.84 -8.32 10.00
C THR A 368 -9.11 -7.77 11.39
N PRO A 369 -9.02 -8.59 12.45
CA PRO A 369 -8.94 -8.06 13.81
C PRO A 369 -7.79 -7.08 13.98
N VAL A 370 -7.96 -6.09 14.87
CA VAL A 370 -6.89 -5.18 15.31
C VAL A 370 -5.83 -5.99 16.07
N LEU A 371 -4.55 -5.75 15.77
CA LEU A 371 -3.45 -6.26 16.59
C LEU A 371 -3.44 -5.57 17.95
N GLN A 372 -3.44 -6.36 19.01
CA GLN A 372 -3.40 -5.88 20.39
C GLN A 372 -2.19 -6.45 21.10
N PHE A 373 -1.53 -5.61 21.90
CA PHE A 373 -0.54 -6.03 22.87
C PHE A 373 -1.19 -6.75 24.05
N GLY A 374 -0.42 -7.53 24.80
CA GLY A 374 -0.84 -8.08 26.08
C GLY A 374 -1.17 -6.99 27.10
N ALA A 375 -1.97 -7.33 28.10
CA ALA A 375 -2.46 -6.39 29.11
C ALA A 375 -1.33 -5.61 29.82
N ASP A 376 -0.18 -6.26 30.01
CA ASP A 376 0.99 -5.68 30.70
C ASP A 376 1.89 -4.85 29.76
N ASN A 377 1.52 -4.69 28.47
CA ASN A 377 2.32 -4.00 27.46
C ASN A 377 1.49 -2.96 26.65
N THR A 378 0.44 -2.42 27.22
CA THR A 378 -0.47 -1.49 26.54
C THR A 378 0.00 -0.04 26.54
N ASP A 379 0.91 0.35 27.46
CA ASP A 379 1.44 1.71 27.53
C ASP A 379 2.52 1.94 26.46
N PRO A 380 2.33 2.87 25.50
CA PRO A 380 3.33 3.18 24.48
C PRO A 380 4.64 3.74 25.00
N ALA A 381 4.63 4.38 26.18
CA ALA A 381 5.80 5.05 26.76
C ALA A 381 6.78 4.07 27.42
N THR A 382 6.27 3.00 28.02
CA THR A 382 7.05 2.03 28.80
C THR A 382 7.07 0.63 28.20
N GLY A 383 6.18 0.37 27.24
CA GLY A 383 6.02 -0.95 26.64
C GLY A 383 7.17 -1.34 25.71
N THR A 384 7.32 -2.65 25.53
CA THR A 384 8.37 -3.26 24.71
C THR A 384 7.89 -3.56 23.29
N VAL A 385 8.82 -3.68 22.35
CA VAL A 385 8.53 -4.02 20.94
C VAL A 385 8.22 -5.50 20.74
N THR A 386 8.59 -6.35 21.70
CA THR A 386 8.28 -7.79 21.70
C THR A 386 7.13 -8.08 22.66
N ASP A 387 6.15 -8.83 22.19
CA ASP A 387 4.98 -9.19 22.98
C ASP A 387 4.41 -10.52 22.49
N PRO A 388 4.35 -11.55 23.35
CA PRO A 388 3.86 -12.87 22.96
C PRO A 388 2.39 -12.88 22.51
N VAL A 389 1.54 -12.01 23.09
CA VAL A 389 0.11 -11.89 22.74
C VAL A 389 -0.01 -11.24 21.36
N PHE A 390 0.76 -10.18 21.11
CA PHE A 390 0.81 -9.50 19.82
C PHE A 390 1.26 -10.45 18.69
N VAL A 391 2.32 -11.25 18.94
CA VAL A 391 2.80 -12.26 17.99
C VAL A 391 1.74 -13.32 17.73
N ARG A 392 1.12 -13.90 18.78
CA ARG A 392 0.08 -14.92 18.63
C ARG A 392 -1.10 -14.39 17.83
N ASN A 393 -1.61 -13.21 18.16
CA ASN A 393 -2.73 -12.59 17.44
C ASN A 393 -2.39 -12.40 15.96
N ARG A 394 -1.18 -11.97 15.62
CA ARG A 394 -0.73 -11.81 14.24
C ARG A 394 -0.67 -13.15 13.49
N LEU A 395 -0.13 -14.19 14.09
CA LEU A 395 -0.07 -15.53 13.50
C LEU A 395 -1.46 -16.13 13.29
N ASP A 396 -2.36 -15.96 14.26
CA ASP A 396 -3.76 -16.43 14.15
C ASP A 396 -4.47 -15.70 13.01
N ILE A 397 -4.27 -14.39 12.86
CA ILE A 397 -4.85 -13.59 11.76
C ILE A 397 -4.31 -14.05 10.40
N ILE A 398 -2.99 -14.21 10.25
CA ILE A 398 -2.36 -14.70 9.01
C ILE A 398 -2.94 -16.07 8.62
N THR A 399 -3.02 -16.99 9.59
CA THR A 399 -3.58 -18.32 9.37
C THR A 399 -5.02 -18.27 8.92
N GLN A 400 -5.82 -17.41 9.56
CA GLN A 400 -7.23 -17.29 9.24
C GLN A 400 -7.48 -16.59 7.90
N VAL A 401 -6.71 -15.56 7.52
CA VAL A 401 -6.80 -14.98 6.17
C VAL A 401 -6.49 -16.02 5.11
N ARG A 402 -5.47 -16.86 5.33
CA ARG A 402 -5.14 -17.96 4.41
C ARG A 402 -6.33 -18.93 4.24
N ALA A 403 -7.01 -19.27 5.32
CA ALA A 403 -8.20 -20.14 5.30
C ALA A 403 -9.39 -19.46 4.60
N ILE A 404 -9.64 -18.19 4.89
CA ILE A 404 -10.67 -17.39 4.21
C ILE A 404 -10.44 -17.39 2.70
N VAL A 405 -9.20 -17.14 2.27
CA VAL A 405 -8.83 -17.14 0.85
C VAL A 405 -9.05 -18.53 0.22
N ALA A 406 -8.68 -19.62 0.92
CA ALA A 406 -8.85 -20.97 0.42
C ALA A 406 -10.34 -21.32 0.17
N VAL A 407 -11.23 -20.90 1.08
CA VAL A 407 -12.69 -21.04 0.93
C VAL A 407 -13.22 -20.15 -0.19
N ALA A 408 -12.78 -18.89 -0.23
CA ALA A 408 -13.27 -17.92 -1.21
C ALA A 408 -12.92 -18.33 -2.65
N VAL A 409 -11.71 -18.82 -2.88
CA VAL A 409 -11.27 -19.32 -4.21
C VAL A 409 -12.10 -20.51 -4.67
N ALA A 410 -12.33 -21.48 -3.79
CA ALA A 410 -13.11 -22.68 -4.11
C ALA A 410 -14.57 -22.32 -4.45
N ALA A 411 -15.18 -21.44 -3.66
CA ALA A 411 -16.57 -21.01 -3.85
C ALA A 411 -16.76 -20.11 -5.08
N GLY A 412 -15.80 -19.21 -5.36
CA GLY A 412 -15.84 -18.31 -6.52
C GLY A 412 -15.66 -19.03 -7.87
N SER A 413 -15.11 -20.24 -7.86
CA SER A 413 -14.90 -21.06 -9.05
C SER A 413 -16.16 -21.80 -9.51
N ARG A 414 -17.18 -21.88 -8.69
CA ARG A 414 -18.47 -22.46 -9.06
C ARG A 414 -19.25 -21.43 -9.89
N ARG A 415 -19.20 -21.56 -11.24
CA ARG A 415 -20.21 -20.89 -12.07
C ARG A 415 -21.59 -21.31 -11.56
N PRO A 416 -22.57 -20.39 -11.45
CA PRO A 416 -23.94 -20.80 -11.19
C PRO A 416 -24.30 -21.82 -12.28
N GLU A 417 -24.67 -23.04 -11.87
CA GLU A 417 -25.27 -24.01 -12.78
C GLU A 417 -26.46 -23.31 -13.41
N GLY A 418 -26.38 -23.06 -14.72
CA GLY A 418 -27.50 -22.56 -15.48
C GLY A 418 -28.72 -23.46 -15.24
N PRO A 419 -29.97 -22.93 -15.26
CA PRO A 419 -31.15 -23.75 -15.05
C PRO A 419 -31.09 -24.96 -15.99
N ALA A 420 -31.19 -26.15 -15.39
CA ALA A 420 -31.23 -27.41 -16.13
C ALA A 420 -32.30 -27.28 -17.23
N ARG A 421 -31.86 -27.33 -18.49
CA ARG A 421 -32.80 -27.42 -19.61
C ARG A 421 -33.58 -28.72 -19.44
N ARG A 422 -34.86 -28.61 -19.08
CA ARG A 422 -35.84 -29.67 -19.21
C ARG A 422 -36.35 -29.75 -20.64
#